data_92952276bd2264591e53e02a68bc742d
#
_entry.id   92952276bd2264591e53e02a68bc742d
#
_cell.length_a   1.000
_cell.length_b   1.000
_cell.length_c   1.000
_cell.angle_alpha   90.00
_cell.angle_beta   90.00
_cell.angle_gamma   90.00
#
_symmetry.space_group_name_H-M   'P 1'
#
loop_
_entity.id
_entity.type
_entity.pdbx_description
1 polymer ?
#
loop_
_entity_poly.entity_id
_entity_poly.type
_entity_poly.pdbx_seq_one_letter_code
_entity_poly.pdbx_strand_id
1 'polypeptide(L)'
;MGRTSDAREKILSAAQSLIELRGYSALGVAEICQTAGVPKGSFYYFFETKEALALAVIDEQWAGQKRAWTRVLNSAEEPLRRLRRLFEETEAGQRAGQQSCGTVAGCMFGNLTLELSNHTEAIRTRLQEIFDAQVEMVESVITEALAREEVTV
;
A
#
# COMPACT_ATOMS: atom_id res chain seq x y z
N MET A 1 5.23 -28.17 5.16
CA MET A 1 4.35 -26.98 5.20
C MET A 1 4.87 -25.77 4.41
N GLY A 2 6.05 -25.77 3.79
CA GLY A 2 6.67 -24.60 3.13
C GLY A 2 6.17 -24.24 1.73
N ARG A 3 5.68 -25.18 0.91
CA ARG A 3 5.41 -24.92 -0.53
C ARG A 3 4.12 -24.14 -0.82
N THR A 4 3.11 -24.25 0.03
CA THR A 4 1.80 -23.63 -0.17
C THR A 4 1.84 -22.14 0.21
N SER A 5 2.50 -21.79 1.31
CA SER A 5 2.74 -20.42 1.75
C SER A 5 3.56 -19.63 0.71
N ASP A 6 4.61 -20.24 0.18
CA ASP A 6 5.49 -19.64 -0.84
C ASP A 6 4.75 -19.27 -2.13
N ALA A 7 3.83 -20.12 -2.61
CA ALA A 7 3.07 -19.81 -3.84
C ALA A 7 2.10 -18.64 -3.66
N ARG A 8 1.43 -18.53 -2.50
CA ARG A 8 0.56 -17.38 -2.18
C ARG A 8 1.34 -16.08 -2.14
N GLU A 9 2.48 -16.08 -1.48
CA GLU A 9 3.36 -14.90 -1.38
C GLU A 9 3.90 -14.47 -2.75
N LYS A 10 4.29 -15.44 -3.61
CA LYS A 10 4.71 -15.16 -4.98
C LYS A 10 3.60 -14.53 -5.82
N ILE A 11 2.36 -15.01 -5.70
CA ILE A 11 1.21 -14.42 -6.40
C ILE A 11 0.96 -12.98 -5.91
N LEU A 12 0.98 -12.75 -4.61
CA LEU A 12 0.81 -11.41 -4.03
C LEU A 12 1.89 -10.44 -4.50
N SER A 13 3.16 -10.83 -4.42
CA SER A 13 4.30 -10.01 -4.84
C SER A 13 4.26 -9.69 -6.34
N ALA A 14 3.94 -10.67 -7.18
CA ALA A 14 3.78 -10.48 -8.61
C ALA A 14 2.61 -9.52 -8.93
N ALA A 15 1.47 -9.70 -8.27
CA ALA A 15 0.31 -8.83 -8.45
C ALA A 15 0.61 -7.40 -8.00
N GLN A 16 1.26 -7.22 -6.86
CA GLN A 16 1.67 -5.89 -6.38
C GLN A 16 2.55 -5.17 -7.41
N SER A 17 3.62 -5.82 -7.87
CA SER A 17 4.53 -5.23 -8.85
C SER A 17 3.84 -4.87 -10.16
N LEU A 18 2.93 -5.70 -10.63
CA LEU A 18 2.18 -5.45 -11.86
C LEU A 18 1.15 -4.33 -11.69
N ILE A 19 0.48 -4.24 -10.52
CA ILE A 19 -0.45 -3.15 -10.19
C ILE A 19 0.30 -1.82 -10.15
N GLU A 20 1.47 -1.76 -9.53
CA GLU A 20 2.30 -0.56 -9.46
C GLU A 20 2.77 -0.10 -10.84
N LEU A 21 3.06 -1.04 -11.74
CA LEU A 21 3.57 -0.74 -13.08
C LEU A 21 2.48 -0.34 -14.08
N ARG A 22 1.30 -0.95 -14.03
CA ARG A 22 0.31 -0.86 -15.11
C ARG A 22 -1.13 -0.70 -14.65
N GLY A 23 -1.37 -0.61 -13.35
CA GLY A 23 -2.71 -0.58 -12.77
C GLY A 23 -3.38 -1.96 -12.69
N TYR A 24 -4.49 -2.01 -11.99
CA TYR A 24 -5.25 -3.24 -11.74
C TYR A 24 -6.04 -3.73 -12.96
N SER A 25 -6.67 -2.81 -13.71
CA SER A 25 -7.59 -3.16 -14.80
C SER A 25 -6.89 -3.89 -15.94
N ALA A 26 -5.62 -3.54 -16.18
CA ALA A 26 -4.81 -4.15 -17.23
C ALA A 26 -4.35 -5.59 -16.93
N LEU A 27 -4.55 -6.08 -15.70
CA LEU A 27 -3.98 -7.36 -15.27
C LEU A 27 -4.91 -8.54 -15.53
N GLY A 28 -4.34 -9.61 -16.07
CA GLY A 28 -4.96 -10.93 -16.20
C GLY A 28 -4.39 -11.95 -15.19
N VAL A 29 -5.23 -12.88 -14.72
CA VAL A 29 -4.80 -13.97 -13.82
C VAL A 29 -3.67 -14.80 -14.43
N ALA A 30 -3.72 -15.04 -15.73
CA ALA A 30 -2.67 -15.81 -16.41
C ALA A 30 -1.29 -15.12 -16.33
N GLU A 31 -1.26 -13.81 -16.51
CA GLU A 31 -0.04 -13.01 -16.44
C GLU A 31 0.52 -12.95 -15.01
N ILE A 32 -0.36 -12.76 -14.02
CA ILE A 32 0.04 -12.78 -12.60
C ILE A 32 0.71 -14.11 -12.25
N CYS A 33 0.11 -15.24 -12.66
CA CYS A 33 0.67 -16.57 -12.41
C CYS A 33 1.99 -16.79 -13.16
N GLN A 34 2.11 -16.31 -14.39
CA GLN A 34 3.35 -16.37 -15.17
C GLN A 34 4.46 -15.58 -14.49
N THR A 35 4.19 -14.36 -14.06
CA THR A 35 5.15 -13.49 -13.34
C THR A 35 5.55 -14.12 -12.00
N ALA A 36 4.60 -14.73 -11.29
CA ALA A 36 4.84 -15.42 -10.02
C ALA A 36 5.60 -16.76 -10.18
N GLY A 37 5.70 -17.28 -11.40
CA GLY A 37 6.30 -18.60 -11.64
C GLY A 37 5.48 -19.74 -11.05
N VAL A 38 4.14 -19.63 -11.02
CA VAL A 38 3.21 -20.64 -10.49
C VAL A 38 2.20 -21.10 -11.53
N PRO A 39 1.71 -22.35 -11.47
CA PRO A 39 0.64 -22.82 -12.34
C PRO A 39 -0.64 -21.98 -12.15
N LYS A 40 -1.40 -21.72 -13.24
CA LYS A 40 -2.66 -20.97 -13.20
C LYS A 40 -3.68 -21.54 -12.19
N GLY A 41 -3.73 -22.85 -12.03
CA GLY A 41 -4.61 -23.50 -11.05
C GLY A 41 -4.28 -23.12 -9.59
N SER A 42 -3.03 -22.72 -9.30
CA SER A 42 -2.63 -22.26 -7.97
C SER A 42 -3.31 -20.96 -7.57
N PHE A 43 -3.64 -20.10 -8.54
CA PHE A 43 -4.34 -18.85 -8.26
C PHE A 43 -5.68 -19.12 -7.56
N TYR A 44 -6.53 -19.94 -8.17
CA TYR A 44 -7.88 -20.20 -7.67
C TYR A 44 -7.90 -21.04 -6.37
N TYR A 45 -6.79 -21.65 -6.01
CA TYR A 45 -6.62 -22.26 -4.70
C TYR A 45 -6.51 -21.21 -3.58
N PHE A 46 -5.90 -20.05 -3.86
CA PHE A 46 -5.66 -19.01 -2.85
C PHE A 46 -6.65 -17.84 -2.94
N PHE A 47 -7.12 -17.52 -4.14
CA PHE A 47 -7.96 -16.34 -4.40
C PHE A 47 -9.11 -16.73 -5.31
N GLU A 48 -10.35 -16.62 -4.81
CA GLU A 48 -11.54 -16.94 -5.60
C GLU A 48 -11.70 -16.01 -6.82
N THR A 49 -11.30 -14.75 -6.66
CA THR A 49 -11.44 -13.71 -7.68
C THR A 49 -10.19 -12.83 -7.75
N LYS A 50 -10.04 -12.13 -8.86
CA LYS A 50 -9.03 -11.07 -9.01
C LYS A 50 -9.26 -9.93 -8.00
N GLU A 51 -10.50 -9.64 -7.62
CA GLU A 51 -10.86 -8.67 -6.58
C GLU A 51 -10.35 -9.11 -5.21
N ALA A 52 -10.54 -10.39 -4.85
CA ALA A 52 -10.01 -10.94 -3.59
C ALA A 52 -8.49 -10.84 -3.52
N LEU A 53 -7.79 -11.07 -4.65
CA LEU A 53 -6.36 -10.83 -4.73
C LEU A 53 -6.01 -9.36 -4.54
N ALA A 54 -6.72 -8.44 -5.20
CA ALA A 54 -6.45 -7.00 -5.06
C ALA A 54 -6.63 -6.53 -3.62
N LEU A 55 -7.68 -6.95 -2.94
CA LEU A 55 -7.88 -6.65 -1.52
C LEU A 55 -6.73 -7.18 -0.66
N ALA A 56 -6.25 -8.39 -0.93
CA ALA A 56 -5.11 -8.96 -0.21
C ALA A 56 -3.80 -8.17 -0.47
N VAL A 57 -3.57 -7.69 -1.70
CA VAL A 57 -2.43 -6.81 -2.03
C VAL A 57 -2.55 -5.48 -1.30
N ILE A 58 -3.74 -4.87 -1.29
CA ILE A 58 -4.02 -3.61 -0.57
C ILE A 58 -3.73 -3.78 0.93
N ASP A 59 -4.20 -4.88 1.53
CA ASP A 59 -4.01 -5.18 2.95
C ASP A 59 -2.53 -5.38 3.31
N GLU A 60 -1.78 -6.12 2.50
CA GLU A 60 -0.35 -6.35 2.71
C GLU A 60 0.44 -5.03 2.62
N GLN A 61 0.16 -4.23 1.59
CA GLN A 61 0.77 -2.91 1.42
C GLN A 61 0.45 -1.98 2.59
N TRP A 62 -0.83 -1.96 3.01
CA TRP A 62 -1.24 -1.15 4.15
C TRP A 62 -0.58 -1.59 5.45
N ALA A 63 -0.51 -2.89 5.71
CA ALA A 63 0.15 -3.42 6.89
C ALA A 63 1.63 -2.97 6.97
N GLY A 64 2.34 -3.00 5.85
CA GLY A 64 3.72 -2.50 5.74
C GLY A 64 3.83 -1.00 6.01
N GLN A 65 3.01 -0.22 5.32
CA GLN A 65 3.00 1.24 5.45
C GLN A 65 2.59 1.69 6.86
N LYS A 66 1.55 1.08 7.43
CA LYS A 66 1.08 1.38 8.78
C LYS A 66 2.18 1.15 9.81
N ARG A 67 2.93 0.03 9.71
CA ARG A 67 4.08 -0.21 10.61
C ARG A 67 5.15 0.87 10.47
N ALA A 68 5.48 1.26 9.24
CA ALA A 68 6.49 2.30 8.98
C ALA A 68 6.03 3.66 9.53
N TRP A 69 4.80 4.06 9.28
CA TRP A 69 4.22 5.30 9.79
C TRP A 69 4.13 5.32 11.32
N THR A 70 3.66 4.21 11.93
CA THR A 70 3.58 4.09 13.40
C THR A 70 4.97 4.26 14.03
N ARG A 71 6.01 3.65 13.44
CA ARG A 71 7.39 3.80 13.94
C ARG A 71 7.85 5.25 13.94
N VAL A 72 7.57 6.00 12.86
CA VAL A 72 7.99 7.39 12.72
C VAL A 72 7.14 8.32 13.60
N LEU A 73 5.82 8.21 13.51
CA LEU A 73 4.88 9.11 14.18
C LEU A 73 4.83 8.91 15.71
N ASN A 74 5.22 7.73 16.22
CA ASN A 74 5.30 7.44 17.66
C ASN A 74 6.74 7.48 18.19
N SER A 75 7.70 8.03 17.43
CA SER A 75 9.05 8.21 17.91
C SER A 75 9.13 9.26 19.04
N ALA A 76 10.24 9.30 19.78
CA ALA A 76 10.46 10.27 20.85
C ALA A 76 10.82 11.69 20.36
N GLU A 77 10.83 11.91 19.04
CA GLU A 77 11.09 13.23 18.46
C GLU A 77 9.89 14.17 18.66
N GLU A 78 10.16 15.48 18.58
CA GLU A 78 9.11 16.50 18.62
C GLU A 78 8.07 16.31 17.48
N PRO A 79 6.79 16.61 17.72
CA PRO A 79 5.70 16.31 16.79
C PRO A 79 5.95 16.78 15.34
N LEU A 80 6.38 18.01 15.15
CA LEU A 80 6.65 18.54 13.80
C LEU A 80 7.85 17.87 13.13
N ARG A 81 8.84 17.40 13.91
CA ARG A 81 9.95 16.62 13.36
C ARG A 81 9.50 15.25 12.88
N ARG A 82 8.59 14.60 13.63
CA ARG A 82 7.98 13.33 13.21
C ARG A 82 7.23 13.45 11.90
N LEU A 83 6.44 14.53 11.72
CA LEU A 83 5.75 14.80 10.45
C LEU A 83 6.75 15.04 9.31
N ARG A 84 7.76 15.87 9.52
CA ARG A 84 8.81 16.12 8.51
C ARG A 84 9.49 14.81 8.10
N ARG A 85 9.88 14.01 9.07
CA ARG A 85 10.53 12.71 8.82
C ARG A 85 9.65 11.75 8.05
N LEU A 86 8.34 11.75 8.31
CA LEU A 86 7.38 10.94 7.54
C LEU A 86 7.43 11.30 6.04
N PHE A 87 7.44 12.58 5.70
CA PHE A 87 7.54 13.05 4.32
C PHE A 87 8.91 12.77 3.70
N GLU A 88 10.00 12.95 4.46
CA GLU A 88 11.36 12.65 4.00
C GLU A 88 11.54 11.15 3.69
N GLU A 89 11.04 10.25 4.55
CA GLU A 89 11.08 8.81 4.31
C GLU A 89 10.20 8.42 3.10
N THR A 90 9.05 9.07 2.92
CA THR A 90 8.17 8.86 1.76
C THR A 90 8.86 9.30 0.46
N GLU A 91 9.46 10.49 0.46
CA GLU A 91 10.23 10.99 -0.70
C GLU A 91 11.40 10.07 -1.04
N ALA A 92 12.18 9.64 -0.04
CA ALA A 92 13.30 8.74 -0.23
C ALA A 92 12.85 7.41 -0.87
N GLY A 93 11.72 6.86 -0.44
CA GLY A 93 11.12 5.66 -1.03
C GLY A 93 10.75 5.86 -2.51
N GLN A 94 10.10 6.97 -2.85
CA GLN A 94 9.75 7.29 -4.24
C GLN A 94 10.98 7.49 -5.12
N ARG A 95 12.02 8.16 -4.61
CA ARG A 95 13.29 8.34 -5.33
C ARG A 95 14.00 7.00 -5.57
N ALA A 96 14.04 6.11 -4.58
CA ALA A 96 14.61 4.79 -4.73
C ALA A 96 13.85 3.96 -5.77
N GLY A 97 12.53 4.00 -5.78
CA GLY A 97 11.68 3.40 -6.80
C GLY A 97 11.98 3.95 -8.20
N GLN A 98 12.08 5.27 -8.34
CA GLN A 98 12.42 5.90 -9.61
C GLN A 98 13.79 5.48 -10.14
N GLN A 99 14.80 5.36 -9.26
CA GLN A 99 16.14 4.92 -9.65
C GLN A 99 16.15 3.46 -10.11
N SER A 100 15.34 2.60 -9.52
CA SER A 100 15.30 1.18 -9.87
C SER A 100 14.42 0.87 -11.09
N CYS A 101 13.29 1.58 -11.27
CA CYS A 101 12.28 1.30 -12.29
C CYS A 101 12.16 2.39 -13.37
N GLY A 102 12.88 3.52 -13.23
CA GLY A 102 12.86 4.63 -14.18
C GLY A 102 11.64 5.54 -14.08
N THR A 103 10.63 5.19 -13.27
CA THR A 103 9.38 5.93 -13.09
C THR A 103 9.04 6.11 -11.61
N VAL A 104 8.31 7.18 -11.29
CA VAL A 104 7.74 7.37 -9.95
C VAL A 104 6.38 6.65 -9.91
N ALA A 105 6.28 5.61 -9.11
CA ALA A 105 5.04 4.83 -8.99
C ALA A 105 3.89 5.63 -8.32
N GLY A 106 4.22 6.60 -7.47
CA GLY A 106 3.23 7.36 -6.72
C GLY A 106 2.64 6.57 -5.55
N CYS A 107 1.42 6.93 -5.17
CA CYS A 107 0.69 6.24 -4.10
C CYS A 107 -0.19 5.14 -4.70
N MET A 108 0.07 3.88 -4.37
CA MET A 108 -0.75 2.75 -4.83
C MET A 108 -2.23 2.94 -4.48
N PHE A 109 -2.55 3.37 -3.25
CA PHE A 109 -3.94 3.57 -2.83
C PHE A 109 -4.62 4.69 -3.61
N GLY A 110 -3.91 5.80 -3.85
CA GLY A 110 -4.41 6.91 -4.68
C GLY A 110 -4.67 6.48 -6.11
N ASN A 111 -3.74 5.75 -6.73
CA ASN A 111 -3.87 5.23 -8.08
C ASN A 111 -5.06 4.26 -8.19
N LEU A 112 -5.17 3.32 -7.24
CA LEU A 112 -6.30 2.38 -7.21
C LEU A 112 -7.64 3.07 -6.96
N THR A 113 -7.68 4.14 -6.16
CA THR A 113 -8.90 4.94 -5.96
C THR A 113 -9.35 5.58 -7.27
N LEU A 114 -8.44 6.18 -8.03
CA LEU A 114 -8.76 6.78 -9.33
C LEU A 114 -9.25 5.73 -10.33
N GLU A 115 -8.68 4.54 -10.32
CA GLU A 115 -8.99 3.48 -11.26
C GLU A 115 -10.28 2.71 -10.90
N LEU A 116 -10.53 2.45 -9.62
CA LEU A 116 -11.51 1.46 -9.17
C LEU A 116 -12.68 2.00 -8.33
N SER A 117 -12.69 3.29 -7.99
CA SER A 117 -13.73 3.86 -7.13
C SER A 117 -15.16 3.64 -7.64
N ASN A 118 -15.33 3.47 -8.96
CA ASN A 118 -16.63 3.24 -9.59
C ASN A 118 -16.88 1.76 -9.96
N HIS A 119 -15.93 0.86 -9.70
CA HIS A 119 -16.01 -0.53 -10.18
C HIS A 119 -16.37 -1.52 -9.08
N THR A 120 -15.80 -1.39 -7.89
CA THR A 120 -16.06 -2.34 -6.79
C THR A 120 -16.26 -1.61 -5.46
N GLU A 121 -17.36 -1.93 -4.79
CA GLU A 121 -17.68 -1.36 -3.48
C GLU A 121 -16.69 -1.82 -2.40
N ALA A 122 -16.30 -3.10 -2.44
CA ALA A 122 -15.37 -3.67 -1.47
C ALA A 122 -14.00 -2.98 -1.48
N ILE A 123 -13.42 -2.76 -2.67
CA ILE A 123 -12.14 -2.05 -2.80
C ILE A 123 -12.29 -0.58 -2.39
N ARG A 124 -13.38 0.08 -2.81
CA ARG A 124 -13.64 1.48 -2.44
C ARG A 124 -13.73 1.64 -0.92
N THR A 125 -14.51 0.80 -0.26
CA THR A 125 -14.67 0.83 1.21
C THR A 125 -13.32 0.61 1.90
N ARG A 126 -12.56 -0.38 1.42
CA ARG A 126 -11.24 -0.67 2.01
C ARG A 126 -10.25 0.48 1.84
N LEU A 127 -10.21 1.12 0.68
CA LEU A 127 -9.37 2.30 0.45
C LEU A 127 -9.79 3.48 1.31
N GLN A 128 -11.11 3.70 1.49
CA GLN A 128 -11.63 4.73 2.40
C GLN A 128 -11.14 4.51 3.84
N GLU A 129 -11.28 3.29 4.37
CA GLU A 129 -10.78 2.94 5.71
C GLU A 129 -9.28 3.21 5.88
N ILE A 130 -8.49 2.96 4.82
CA ILE A 130 -7.04 3.22 4.83
C ILE A 130 -6.76 4.72 4.88
N PHE A 131 -7.44 5.52 4.07
CA PHE A 131 -7.26 6.97 4.08
C PHE A 131 -7.72 7.58 5.40
N ASP A 132 -8.84 7.12 5.96
CA ASP A 132 -9.31 7.58 7.28
C ASP A 132 -8.27 7.28 8.37
N ALA A 133 -7.70 6.07 8.37
CA ALA A 133 -6.65 5.71 9.31
C ALA A 133 -5.36 6.55 9.11
N GLN A 134 -5.00 6.90 7.88
CA GLN A 134 -3.86 7.80 7.61
C GLN A 134 -4.11 9.21 8.14
N VAL A 135 -5.32 9.73 7.93
CA VAL A 135 -5.74 11.05 8.47
C VAL A 135 -5.67 11.05 9.98
N GLU A 136 -6.25 10.04 10.65
CA GLU A 136 -6.22 9.92 12.11
C GLU A 136 -4.79 9.90 12.67
N MET A 137 -3.88 9.17 12.01
CA MET A 137 -2.47 9.09 12.44
C MET A 137 -1.78 10.46 12.37
N VAL A 138 -2.02 11.23 11.31
CA VAL A 138 -1.43 12.58 11.13
C VAL A 138 -2.09 13.57 12.08
N GLU A 139 -3.42 13.55 12.20
CA GLU A 139 -4.20 14.43 13.07
C GLU A 139 -3.78 14.29 14.53
N SER A 140 -3.51 13.07 14.99
CA SER A 140 -3.02 12.83 16.35
C SER A 140 -1.71 13.57 16.63
N VAL A 141 -0.78 13.58 15.68
CA VAL A 141 0.52 14.28 15.84
C VAL A 141 0.35 15.81 15.76
N ILE A 142 -0.53 16.30 14.88
CA ILE A 142 -0.85 17.73 14.80
C ILE A 142 -1.50 18.21 16.11
N THR A 143 -2.43 17.45 16.65
CA THR A 143 -3.08 17.76 17.93
C THR A 143 -2.06 17.84 19.07
N GLU A 144 -1.07 16.93 19.10
CA GLU A 144 0.01 16.99 20.06
C GLU A 144 0.88 18.25 19.87
N ALA A 145 1.21 18.62 18.62
CA ALA A 145 1.97 19.84 18.31
C ALA A 145 1.27 21.11 18.77
N LEU A 146 -0.05 21.18 18.57
CA LEU A 146 -0.90 22.29 19.04
C LEU A 146 -0.91 22.38 20.57
N ALA A 147 -1.05 21.24 21.25
CA ALA A 147 -1.03 21.17 22.72
C ALA A 147 0.32 21.57 23.34
N ARG A 148 1.41 21.48 22.58
CA ARG A 148 2.76 21.91 22.97
C ARG A 148 3.11 23.33 22.51
N GLU A 149 2.16 24.05 21.91
CA GLU A 149 2.36 25.41 21.36
C GLU A 149 3.45 25.48 20.25
N GLU A 150 3.79 24.33 19.62
CA GLU A 150 4.72 24.30 18.49
C GLU A 150 4.12 24.92 17.21
N VAL A 151 2.78 25.01 17.15
CA VAL A 151 2.00 25.61 16.07
C VAL A 151 0.91 26.46 16.69
N THR A 152 0.73 27.69 16.18
CA THR A 152 -0.41 28.54 16.49
C THR A 152 -1.37 28.59 15.30
N VAL A 153 -2.66 28.44 15.54
CA VAL A 153 -3.74 28.56 14.55
C VAL A 153 -4.26 29.98 14.57
#